data_5aef1b93ba7e16fea0e9e9f1ff6b0ff6
#
_entry.id   5aef1b93ba7e16fea0e9e9f1ff6b0ff6
#
_cell.length_a   1.000
_cell.length_b   1.000
_cell.length_c   1.000
_cell.angle_alpha   90.00
_cell.angle_beta   90.00
_cell.angle_gamma   90.00
#
_symmetry.space_group_name_H-M   'P 1'
#
loop_
_entity.id
_entity.type
_entity.pdbx_description
1 polymer ?
#
loop_
_entity_poly.entity_id
_entity_poly.type
_entity_poly.pdbx_seq_one_letter_code
_entity_poly.pdbx_strand_id
1 'polypeptide(L)' 'MNLLINLNIRATYADADELSKEIARVVAKTEKELNKRNIPHCSDYAVNIEGYRAGN' A
#
# COMPACT_ATOMS: atom_id res chain seq x y z
N MET A 1 14.73 1.49 13.14
CA MET A 1 13.34 1.96 13.11
C MET A 1 12.46 0.96 12.38
N ASN A 2 11.37 0.59 12.96
CA ASN A 2 10.41 -0.30 12.31
C ASN A 2 9.32 0.53 11.65
N LEU A 3 9.10 0.29 10.38
CA LEU A 3 8.02 0.93 9.64
C LEU A 3 6.89 -0.06 9.47
N LEU A 4 5.81 0.17 10.16
CA LEU A 4 4.63 -0.67 10.09
C LEU A 4 3.52 0.09 9.38
N ILE A 5 3.08 -0.45 8.25
CA ILE A 5 2.00 0.14 7.47
C ILE A 5 0.86 -0.89 7.40
N ASN A 6 -0.29 -0.49 7.86
CA ASN A 6 -1.47 -1.35 7.82
C ASN A 6 -2.62 -0.54 7.20
N LEU A 7 -3.02 -0.90 6.00
CA LEU A 7 -4.06 -0.21 5.25
C LEU A 7 -5.22 -1.14 4.99
N ASN A 8 -6.41 -0.66 5.34
CA ASN A 8 -7.65 -1.35 5.00
C ASN A 8 -8.48 -0.42 4.12
N ILE A 9 -8.72 -0.84 2.90
CA ILE A 9 -9.42 -0.03 1.90
C ILE A 9 -10.62 -0.80 1.39
N ARG A 10 -11.73 -0.09 1.27
CA ARG A 10 -12.94 -0.64 0.68
C ARG A 10 -13.20 0.08 -0.63
N ALA A 11 -13.28 -0.68 -1.71
CA ALA A 11 -13.43 -0.12 -3.04
C ALA A 11 -14.24 -1.05 -3.94
N THR A 12 -14.74 -0.53 -5.05
CA THR A 12 -15.39 -1.38 -6.04
C THR A 12 -14.39 -2.37 -6.63
N TYR A 13 -14.86 -3.50 -7.14
CA TYR A 13 -13.99 -4.47 -7.79
C TYR A 13 -13.19 -3.85 -8.94
N ALA A 14 -13.82 -2.92 -9.66
CA ALA A 14 -13.16 -2.26 -10.78
C ALA A 14 -11.97 -1.40 -10.32
N ASP A 15 -12.11 -0.76 -9.17
CA ASP A 15 -11.07 0.13 -8.64
C ASP A 15 -10.05 -0.59 -7.78
N ALA A 16 -10.43 -1.71 -7.16
CA ALA A 16 -9.56 -2.40 -6.22
C ALA A 16 -8.24 -2.85 -6.85
N ASP A 17 -8.28 -3.34 -8.08
CA ASP A 17 -7.09 -3.79 -8.78
C ASP A 17 -6.15 -2.63 -9.08
N GLU A 18 -6.69 -1.52 -9.53
CA GLU A 18 -5.92 -0.34 -9.84
C GLU A 18 -5.31 0.29 -8.58
N LEU A 19 -6.10 0.36 -7.50
CA LEU A 19 -5.62 0.85 -6.21
C LEU A 19 -4.49 -0.01 -5.67
N SER A 20 -4.58 -1.31 -5.83
CA SER A 20 -3.51 -2.22 -5.39
C SER A 20 -2.19 -1.88 -6.05
N LYS A 21 -2.21 -1.60 -7.35
CA LYS A 21 -1.02 -1.22 -8.10
C LYS A 21 -0.47 0.12 -7.64
N GLU A 22 -1.34 1.10 -7.39
CA GLU A 22 -0.92 2.42 -6.93
C GLU A 22 -0.28 2.36 -5.55
N ILE A 23 -0.85 1.58 -4.65
CA ILE A 23 -0.30 1.41 -3.31
C ILE A 23 1.08 0.76 -3.37
N ALA A 24 1.26 -0.24 -4.23
CA ALA A 24 2.55 -0.89 -4.40
C ALA A 24 3.61 0.12 -4.87
N ARG A 25 3.26 1.03 -5.76
CA ARG A 25 4.16 2.08 -6.22
C ARG A 25 4.55 3.02 -5.09
N VAL A 26 3.59 3.44 -4.28
CA VAL A 26 3.85 4.35 -3.15
C VAL A 26 4.77 3.70 -2.13
N VAL A 27 4.54 2.44 -1.80
CA VAL A 27 5.39 1.71 -0.86
C VAL A 27 6.81 1.59 -1.40
N ALA A 28 6.96 1.21 -2.67
CA ALA A 28 8.28 1.08 -3.29
C ALA A 28 9.02 2.42 -3.32
N LYS A 29 8.32 3.50 -3.62
CA LYS A 29 8.90 4.84 -3.65
C LYS A 29 9.36 5.27 -2.25
N THR A 30 8.56 4.96 -1.24
CA THR A 30 8.89 5.30 0.14
C THR A 30 10.14 4.55 0.61
N GLU A 31 10.23 3.25 0.32
CA GLU A 31 11.40 2.46 0.68
C GLU A 31 12.66 2.95 -0.02
N LYS A 32 12.54 3.33 -1.28
CA LYS A 32 13.66 3.87 -2.04
C LYS A 32 14.16 5.17 -1.42
N GLU A 33 13.26 6.02 -0.98
CA GLU A 33 13.62 7.27 -0.33
C GLU A 33 14.31 7.04 1.02
N LEU A 34 13.85 6.09 1.79
CA LEU A 34 14.48 5.72 3.05
C LEU A 34 15.89 5.20 2.85
N ASN A 35 16.10 4.37 1.84
CA ASN A 35 17.43 3.85 1.51
C ASN A 35 18.36 4.96 1.04
N LYS A 36 17.84 5.89 0.27
CA LYS A 36 18.60 7.03 -0.24
C LYS A 36 19.11 7.92 0.89
N ARG A 37 18.33 8.06 1.93
CA ARG A 37 18.70 8.86 3.11
C ARG A 37 19.50 8.09 4.14
N ASN A 38 19.82 6.84 3.87
CA ASN A 38 20.53 5.95 4.77
C ASN A 38 19.84 5.81 6.13
N ILE A 39 18.52 5.74 6.10
CA ILE A 39 17.71 5.50 7.30
C ILE A 39 17.54 4.00 7.47
N PRO A 40 18.14 3.41 8.52
CA PRO A 40 17.94 1.98 8.75
C PRO A 40 16.50 1.72 9.15
N HIS A 41 15.87 0.78 8.46
CA HIS A 41 14.46 0.47 8.68
C HIS A 41 14.17 -1.00 8.39
N CYS A 42 13.17 -1.49 9.06
CA CYS A 42 12.53 -2.76 8.76
C CYS A 42 11.11 -2.43 8.31
N SER A 43 10.75 -2.80 7.09
CA SER A 43 9.42 -2.51 6.55
C SER A 43 8.54 -3.74 6.70
N ASP A 44 7.40 -3.53 7.29
CA ASP A 44 6.36 -4.54 7.36
C ASP A 44 5.05 -3.87 7.01
N TYR A 45 4.43 -4.31 5.93
CA TYR A 45 3.19 -3.70 5.52
C TYR A 45 2.17 -4.76 5.12
N ALA A 46 0.93 -4.48 5.44
CA ALA A 46 -0.21 -5.27 5.03
C ALA A 46 -1.23 -4.34 4.39
N VAL A 47 -1.60 -4.64 3.17
CA VAL A 47 -2.64 -3.89 2.47
C VAL A 47 -3.79 -4.82 2.22
N ASN A 48 -4.94 -4.46 2.75
CA ASN A 48 -6.15 -5.24 2.59
C ASN A 48 -7.18 -4.40 1.84
N ILE A 49 -7.51 -4.81 0.64
CA ILE A 49 -8.50 -4.12 -0.18
C ILE A 49 -9.72 -5.01 -0.29
N GLU A 50 -10.81 -4.56 0.30
CA GLU A 50 -12.08 -5.27 0.23
C GLU A 50 -12.88 -4.76 -0.95
N GLY A 51 -13.09 -5.64 -1.92
CA GLY A 51 -13.86 -5.30 -3.11
C GLY A 51 -15.36 -5.46 -2.90
N TYR A 52 -16.13 -4.59 -3.50
CA TYR A 52 -17.59 -4.72 -3.49
C TYR A 52 -18.15 -4.40 -4.87
N ARG A 53 -19.33 -4.91 -5.12
CA ARG A 53 -20.03 -4.67 -6.38
C ARG A 53 -20.81 -3.37 -6.30
N ALA A 54 -20.51 -2.44 -7.22
CA ALA A 54 -21.22 -1.17 -7.29
C ALA A 54 -22.62 -1.36 -7.91
N GLY A 55 -23.56 -0.56 -7.48
CA GLY A 55 -24.86 -0.45 -8.12
C GLY A 55 -25.93 -1.42 -7.65
N ASN A 56 -25.74 -2.05 -6.55
CA ASN A 56 -26.79 -2.91 -5.96
C ASN A 56 -27.23 -2.42 -4.62
#